data_1602a8bc5967976cd837b693b6ec6dc9
#
_entry.id   1602a8bc5967976cd837b693b6ec6dc9
#
_cell.length_a   1.000
_cell.length_b   1.000
_cell.length_c   1.000
_cell.angle_alpha   90.00
_cell.angle_beta   90.00
_cell.angle_gamma   90.00
#
_symmetry.space_group_name_H-M   'P 1'
#
loop_
_entity.id
_entity.type
_entity.pdbx_description
1 polymer ?
#
loop_
_entity_poly.entity_id
_entity_poly.type
_entity_poly.pdbx_seq_one_letter_code
_entity_poly.pdbx_strand_id
1 'polypeptide(L)'
;MQAKAFGENQIKNIRNHLDTRDAKYITYPKFIFLCGKGFDKSVEDSYWNTNRGIIHRYMEKLLPDINVVLSEQLWEDGFDSKIDLLTFEEFLAEVSDAIILFVESPGSFCELGAFAYADSLFRDKMIVVLDEAYRNSRSFISTGPVLKASDNGSKVVYAEIKYGALLASEELRSADRKSVV
;
A
#
# COMPACT_ATOMS: atom_id res chain seq x y z
N MET A 1 -7.65 -4.90 30.48
CA MET A 1 -8.59 -3.76 30.45
C MET A 1 -9.76 -4.19 29.60
N GLN A 2 -10.97 -4.38 30.17
CA GLN A 2 -12.14 -4.76 29.39
C GLN A 2 -12.64 -3.53 28.62
N ALA A 3 -12.76 -3.65 27.30
CA ALA A 3 -13.42 -2.64 26.49
C ALA A 3 -14.87 -2.50 26.95
N LYS A 4 -15.26 -1.30 27.38
CA LYS A 4 -16.64 -0.99 27.71
C LYS A 4 -17.46 -1.08 26.43
N ALA A 5 -18.38 -2.05 26.35
CA ALA A 5 -19.31 -2.14 25.24
C ALA A 5 -20.11 -0.82 25.12
N PHE A 6 -20.25 -0.29 23.92
CA PHE A 6 -21.12 0.86 23.65
C PHE A 6 -22.55 0.51 24.07
N GLY A 7 -23.13 1.34 24.96
CA GLY A 7 -24.49 1.13 25.39
C GLY A 7 -25.53 1.44 24.30
N GLU A 8 -26.67 0.78 24.30
CA GLU A 8 -27.75 0.95 23.32
C GLU A 8 -28.12 2.42 23.04
N ASN A 9 -28.11 3.27 24.10
CA ASN A 9 -28.37 4.69 23.95
C ASN A 9 -27.32 5.44 23.12
N GLN A 10 -26.06 5.03 23.17
CA GLN A 10 -24.98 5.62 22.36
C GLN A 10 -25.12 5.21 20.89
N ILE A 11 -25.48 3.95 20.63
CA ILE A 11 -25.73 3.45 19.26
C ILE A 11 -26.97 4.16 18.68
N LYS A 12 -28.04 4.37 19.48
CA LYS A 12 -29.23 5.10 19.06
C LYS A 12 -28.92 6.57 18.73
N ASN A 13 -28.08 7.23 19.54
CA ASN A 13 -27.69 8.61 19.31
C ASN A 13 -26.83 8.74 18.02
N ILE A 14 -25.92 7.80 17.78
CA ILE A 14 -25.11 7.75 16.54
C ILE A 14 -26.03 7.54 15.33
N ARG A 15 -26.98 6.59 15.42
CA ARG A 15 -27.93 6.31 14.34
C ARG A 15 -28.80 7.54 14.05
N ASN A 16 -29.33 8.21 15.08
CA ASN A 16 -30.13 9.43 14.91
C ASN A 16 -29.32 10.57 14.30
N HIS A 17 -28.01 10.64 14.55
CA HIS A 17 -27.11 11.64 13.96
C HIS A 17 -26.80 11.34 12.48
N LEU A 18 -26.74 10.05 12.12
CA LEU A 18 -26.55 9.60 10.75
C LEU A 18 -27.83 9.68 9.90
N ASP A 19 -29.02 9.56 10.54
CA ASP A 19 -30.31 9.64 9.86
C ASP A 19 -30.79 11.10 9.62
N THR A 20 -30.07 12.10 10.12
CA THR A 20 -30.41 13.50 9.80
C THR A 20 -30.00 13.79 8.36
N ARG A 21 -30.96 14.25 7.53
CA ARG A 21 -30.80 14.59 6.11
C ARG A 21 -29.73 15.64 5.82
N ASP A 22 -29.15 16.21 6.86
CA ASP A 22 -28.04 17.18 6.82
C ASP A 22 -26.67 16.55 7.14
N ALA A 23 -26.59 15.22 7.27
CA ALA A 23 -25.31 14.54 7.39
C ALA A 23 -24.54 14.75 6.07
N LYS A 24 -23.67 15.75 6.03
CA LYS A 24 -22.64 15.84 5.01
C LYS A 24 -21.88 14.52 5.08
N TYR A 25 -21.91 13.75 4.00
CA TYR A 25 -21.09 12.57 3.89
C TYR A 25 -19.63 13.04 4.06
N ILE A 26 -19.05 12.74 5.21
CA ILE A 26 -17.63 12.92 5.42
C ILE A 26 -16.98 11.83 4.59
N THR A 27 -16.62 12.16 3.36
CA THR A 27 -15.73 11.31 2.58
C THR A 27 -14.37 11.38 3.25
N TYR A 28 -14.00 10.35 3.98
CA TYR A 28 -12.62 10.23 4.45
C TYR A 28 -11.70 10.15 3.24
N PRO A 29 -10.59 10.88 3.27
CA PRO A 29 -9.61 10.78 2.19
C PRO A 29 -9.15 9.32 2.11
N LYS A 30 -9.26 8.75 0.93
CA LYS A 30 -8.74 7.41 0.65
C LYS A 30 -7.24 7.45 0.64
N PHE A 31 -6.59 6.41 1.14
CA PHE A 31 -5.15 6.33 1.04
C PHE A 31 -4.66 4.93 0.67
N ILE A 32 -3.53 4.92 -0.01
CA ILE A 32 -2.84 3.71 -0.46
C ILE A 32 -1.52 3.61 0.29
N PHE A 33 -1.31 2.49 0.96
CA PHE A 33 -0.02 2.17 1.55
C PHE A 33 0.89 1.57 0.48
N LEU A 34 2.01 2.26 0.22
CA LEU A 34 2.92 1.92 -0.86
C LEU A 34 4.25 1.40 -0.29
N CYS A 35 4.47 0.10 -0.42
CA CYS A 35 5.61 -0.63 0.11
C CYS A 35 6.60 -1.02 -0.99
N GLY A 36 7.86 -1.27 -0.63
CA GLY A 36 8.90 -1.72 -1.54
C GLY A 36 10.30 -1.26 -1.13
N LYS A 37 11.25 -1.26 -2.08
CA LYS A 37 12.64 -0.89 -1.81
C LYS A 37 12.75 0.55 -1.28
N GLY A 38 13.53 0.73 -0.22
CA GLY A 38 13.93 2.04 0.29
C GLY A 38 14.73 2.84 -0.74
N PHE A 39 14.91 4.12 -0.49
CA PHE A 39 15.66 5.04 -1.35
C PHE A 39 16.71 5.80 -0.54
N ASP A 40 17.73 6.32 -1.22
CA ASP A 40 18.80 7.09 -0.59
C ASP A 40 18.37 8.56 -0.45
N LYS A 41 18.07 8.96 0.77
CA LYS A 41 17.63 10.33 1.09
C LYS A 41 18.70 11.40 0.88
N SER A 42 19.97 11.01 0.81
CA SER A 42 21.07 11.94 0.52
C SER A 42 21.16 12.32 -0.96
N VAL A 43 20.46 11.57 -1.82
CA VAL A 43 20.45 11.80 -3.28
C VAL A 43 19.11 12.40 -3.66
N GLU A 44 19.15 13.62 -4.19
CA GLU A 44 17.96 14.31 -4.71
C GLU A 44 17.24 13.45 -5.76
N ASP A 45 15.92 13.44 -5.71
CA ASP A 45 15.07 12.64 -6.60
C ASP A 45 15.25 11.12 -6.56
N SER A 46 16.07 10.57 -5.65
CA SER A 46 16.29 9.13 -5.56
C SER A 46 14.99 8.32 -5.40
N TYR A 47 14.06 8.84 -4.62
CA TYR A 47 12.72 8.24 -4.45
C TYR A 47 11.98 8.11 -5.79
N TRP A 48 11.96 9.19 -6.58
CA TRP A 48 11.21 9.24 -7.84
C TRP A 48 11.78 8.32 -8.94
N ASN A 49 12.98 7.81 -8.74
CA ASN A 49 13.62 6.81 -9.59
C ASN A 49 13.37 5.36 -9.12
N THR A 50 12.65 5.16 -8.02
CA THR A 50 12.21 3.82 -7.57
C THR A 50 10.89 3.43 -8.25
N ASN A 51 10.58 2.13 -8.25
CA ASN A 51 9.28 1.64 -8.73
C ASN A 51 8.12 2.25 -7.95
N ARG A 52 8.29 2.43 -6.64
CA ARG A 52 7.31 3.12 -5.78
C ARG A 52 7.11 4.57 -6.21
N GLY A 53 8.19 5.32 -6.35
CA GLY A 53 8.13 6.74 -6.71
C GLY A 53 7.47 6.97 -8.08
N ILE A 54 7.71 6.08 -9.01
CA ILE A 54 7.11 6.12 -10.34
C ILE A 54 5.59 5.94 -10.27
N ILE A 55 5.15 4.90 -9.58
CA ILE A 55 3.72 4.64 -9.38
C ILE A 55 3.07 5.75 -8.57
N HIS A 56 3.74 6.27 -7.54
CA HIS A 56 3.27 7.41 -6.75
C HIS A 56 2.98 8.62 -7.65
N ARG A 57 3.96 9.05 -8.44
CA ARG A 57 3.80 10.16 -9.39
C ARG A 57 2.66 9.95 -10.39
N TYR A 58 2.50 8.70 -10.85
CA TYR A 58 1.40 8.35 -11.74
C TYR A 58 0.04 8.46 -11.04
N MET A 59 -0.04 8.01 -9.78
CA MET A 59 -1.26 8.07 -8.97
C MET A 59 -1.64 9.50 -8.63
N GLU A 60 -0.68 10.35 -8.23
CA GLU A 60 -0.92 11.79 -8.00
C GLU A 60 -1.57 12.47 -9.22
N LYS A 61 -1.14 12.07 -10.41
CA LYS A 61 -1.67 12.65 -11.66
C LYS A 61 -3.06 12.13 -12.03
N LEU A 62 -3.35 10.85 -11.83
CA LEU A 62 -4.58 10.21 -12.26
C LEU A 62 -5.65 10.12 -11.17
N LEU A 63 -5.25 10.12 -9.93
CA LEU A 63 -6.09 9.88 -8.76
C LEU A 63 -5.81 10.93 -7.68
N PRO A 64 -6.03 12.23 -7.97
CA PRO A 64 -5.63 13.33 -7.08
C PRO A 64 -6.34 13.30 -5.71
N ASP A 65 -7.45 12.59 -5.59
CA ASP A 65 -8.21 12.44 -4.35
C ASP A 65 -7.70 11.28 -3.46
N ILE A 66 -6.64 10.58 -3.89
CA ILE A 66 -6.04 9.49 -3.14
C ILE A 66 -4.69 9.93 -2.58
N ASN A 67 -4.49 9.72 -1.28
CA ASN A 67 -3.22 9.97 -0.64
C ASN A 67 -2.35 8.71 -0.70
N VAL A 68 -1.10 8.86 -1.11
CA VAL A 68 -0.10 7.79 -1.05
C VAL A 68 0.69 7.95 0.25
N VAL A 69 0.81 6.86 0.99
CA VAL A 69 1.47 6.82 2.30
C VAL A 69 2.67 5.88 2.22
N LEU A 70 3.80 6.33 2.73
CA LEU A 70 5.03 5.56 2.90
C LEU A 70 5.32 5.42 4.40
N SER A 71 5.63 4.20 4.86
CA SER A 71 5.91 3.96 6.28
C SER A 71 7.09 4.78 6.78
N GLU A 72 8.17 4.88 5.97
CA GLU A 72 9.38 5.60 6.35
C GLU A 72 9.15 7.10 6.60
N GLN A 73 8.21 7.73 5.91
CA GLN A 73 7.89 9.14 6.14
C GLN A 73 7.22 9.33 7.50
N LEU A 74 6.21 8.52 7.79
CA LEU A 74 5.47 8.62 9.05
C LEU A 74 6.32 8.17 10.26
N TRP A 75 7.16 7.16 10.08
CA TRP A 75 8.03 6.65 11.13
C TRP A 75 9.07 7.68 11.60
N GLU A 76 9.62 8.46 10.69
CA GLU A 76 10.63 9.47 11.00
C GLU A 76 10.04 10.74 11.60
N ASP A 77 8.80 11.10 11.24
CA ASP A 77 8.11 12.30 11.72
C ASP A 77 7.68 12.24 13.19
N GLY A 78 8.03 11.17 13.92
CA GLY A 78 7.89 11.13 15.36
C GLY A 78 6.97 10.07 15.92
N PHE A 79 6.89 8.93 15.29
CA PHE A 79 6.18 7.81 15.87
C PHE A 79 6.86 7.34 17.17
N ASP A 80 6.08 7.08 18.21
CA ASP A 80 6.59 6.67 19.53
C ASP A 80 7.44 5.40 19.42
N SER A 81 8.70 5.46 19.81
CA SER A 81 9.70 4.40 19.74
C SER A 81 9.36 3.11 20.53
N LYS A 82 8.16 2.99 21.05
CA LYS A 82 7.67 1.80 21.79
C LYS A 82 7.07 0.72 20.90
N ILE A 83 6.80 1.04 19.64
CA ILE A 83 6.24 0.09 18.68
C ILE A 83 7.33 -0.26 17.68
N ASP A 84 7.50 -1.52 17.35
CA ASP A 84 8.40 -1.94 16.28
C ASP A 84 7.82 -1.60 14.91
N LEU A 85 8.68 -1.51 13.90
CA LEU A 85 8.29 -1.10 12.55
C LEU A 85 7.28 -2.07 11.91
N LEU A 86 7.40 -3.37 12.21
CA LEU A 86 6.47 -4.37 11.66
C LEU A 86 5.04 -4.14 12.17
N THR A 87 4.88 -3.96 13.49
CA THR A 87 3.58 -3.62 14.09
C THR A 87 3.01 -2.32 13.52
N PHE A 88 3.87 -1.34 13.26
CA PHE A 88 3.46 -0.08 12.65
C PHE A 88 2.97 -0.26 11.20
N GLU A 89 3.69 -1.03 10.41
CA GLU A 89 3.31 -1.32 9.03
C GLU A 89 2.05 -2.19 8.93
N GLU A 90 1.85 -3.13 9.85
CA GLU A 90 0.58 -3.86 9.98
C GLU A 90 -0.59 -2.91 10.25
N PHE A 91 -0.41 -1.94 11.14
CA PHE A 91 -1.42 -0.91 11.39
C PHE A 91 -1.71 -0.07 10.14
N LEU A 92 -0.68 0.39 9.43
CA LEU A 92 -0.86 1.13 8.17
C LEU A 92 -1.59 0.29 7.12
N ALA A 93 -1.23 -0.98 7.02
CA ALA A 93 -1.88 -1.91 6.12
C ALA A 93 -3.36 -2.11 6.49
N GLU A 94 -3.68 -2.18 7.79
CA GLU A 94 -5.07 -2.33 8.27
C GLU A 94 -5.94 -1.13 7.90
N VAL A 95 -5.44 0.08 8.12
CA VAL A 95 -6.24 1.31 7.93
C VAL A 95 -6.24 1.83 6.49
N SER A 96 -5.36 1.34 5.62
CA SER A 96 -5.32 1.72 4.20
C SER A 96 -6.50 1.16 3.41
N ASP A 97 -6.91 1.86 2.35
CA ASP A 97 -7.92 1.37 1.38
C ASP A 97 -7.32 0.33 0.42
N ALA A 98 -6.03 0.46 0.12
CA ALA A 98 -5.28 -0.51 -0.67
C ALA A 98 -3.81 -0.54 -0.27
N ILE A 99 -3.15 -1.66 -0.53
CA ILE A 99 -1.71 -1.85 -0.33
C ILE A 99 -1.11 -2.20 -1.67
N ILE A 100 -0.04 -1.52 -2.06
CA ILE A 100 0.77 -1.90 -3.23
C ILE A 100 2.17 -2.24 -2.74
N LEU A 101 2.57 -3.48 -2.89
CA LEU A 101 3.85 -4.00 -2.43
C LEU A 101 4.73 -4.40 -3.61
N PHE A 102 5.81 -3.64 -3.84
CA PHE A 102 6.86 -4.01 -4.79
C PHE A 102 7.89 -4.91 -4.12
N VAL A 103 7.90 -6.19 -4.47
CA VAL A 103 8.78 -7.20 -3.87
C VAL A 103 10.12 -7.22 -4.60
N GLU A 104 11.01 -6.30 -4.20
CA GLU A 104 12.28 -6.04 -4.91
C GLU A 104 13.50 -5.84 -3.99
N SER A 105 13.30 -5.99 -2.66
CA SER A 105 14.37 -5.82 -1.67
C SER A 105 14.19 -6.79 -0.51
N PRO A 106 15.23 -7.08 0.28
CA PRO A 106 15.10 -7.94 1.46
C PRO A 106 13.96 -7.52 2.40
N GLY A 107 13.78 -6.20 2.63
CA GLY A 107 12.68 -5.67 3.44
C GLY A 107 11.32 -6.04 2.84
N SER A 108 11.12 -5.77 1.54
CA SER A 108 9.85 -6.05 0.89
C SER A 108 9.52 -7.55 0.75
N PHE A 109 10.51 -8.42 0.79
CA PHE A 109 10.27 -9.87 0.94
C PHE A 109 9.78 -10.21 2.35
N CYS A 110 10.30 -9.54 3.38
CA CYS A 110 9.83 -9.70 4.76
C CYS A 110 8.39 -9.17 4.91
N GLU A 111 8.11 -7.98 4.38
CA GLU A 111 6.77 -7.38 4.34
C GLU A 111 5.77 -8.33 3.65
N LEU A 112 6.12 -8.91 2.50
CA LEU A 112 5.28 -9.90 1.82
C LEU A 112 4.98 -11.10 2.73
N GLY A 113 5.99 -11.63 3.43
CA GLY A 113 5.83 -12.75 4.35
C GLY A 113 4.88 -12.40 5.51
N ALA A 114 5.06 -11.24 6.12
CA ALA A 114 4.24 -10.74 7.21
C ALA A 114 2.79 -10.53 6.76
N PHE A 115 2.57 -9.79 5.69
CA PHE A 115 1.22 -9.47 5.21
C PHE A 115 0.47 -10.67 4.64
N ALA A 116 1.17 -11.60 3.98
CA ALA A 116 0.55 -12.84 3.51
C ALA A 116 0.08 -13.75 4.66
N TYR A 117 0.72 -13.64 5.83
CA TYR A 117 0.42 -14.45 7.01
C TYR A 117 -0.51 -13.76 8.00
N ALA A 118 -0.60 -12.44 7.96
CA ALA A 118 -1.54 -11.68 8.77
C ALA A 118 -2.98 -12.13 8.48
N ASP A 119 -3.82 -12.08 9.49
CA ASP A 119 -5.21 -12.47 9.39
C ASP A 119 -5.99 -11.62 8.39
N SER A 120 -7.19 -12.02 8.10
CA SER A 120 -8.13 -11.59 7.07
C SER A 120 -8.25 -10.10 6.70
N LEU A 121 -7.59 -9.19 7.43
CA LEU A 121 -7.72 -7.74 7.28
C LEU A 121 -7.11 -7.17 5.99
N PHE A 122 -6.18 -7.92 5.37
CA PHE A 122 -5.50 -7.48 4.14
C PHE A 122 -6.03 -8.15 2.88
N ARG A 123 -7.00 -9.05 3.03
CA ARG A 123 -7.64 -9.72 1.90
C ARG A 123 -8.27 -8.66 1.00
N ASP A 124 -8.22 -8.89 -0.27
CA ASP A 124 -8.86 -8.11 -1.32
C ASP A 124 -8.27 -6.70 -1.58
N LYS A 125 -7.42 -6.17 -0.70
CA LYS A 125 -6.85 -4.83 -0.87
C LYS A 125 -5.34 -4.80 -1.14
N MET A 126 -4.65 -5.94 -1.11
CA MET A 126 -3.22 -6.01 -1.42
C MET A 126 -2.96 -6.37 -2.88
N ILE A 127 -2.10 -5.60 -3.51
CA ILE A 127 -1.54 -5.86 -4.84
C ILE A 127 -0.04 -6.13 -4.65
N VAL A 128 0.37 -7.35 -4.92
CA VAL A 128 1.77 -7.77 -4.88
C VAL A 128 2.36 -7.67 -6.26
N VAL A 129 3.41 -6.88 -6.42
CA VAL A 129 4.14 -6.73 -7.69
C VAL A 129 5.48 -7.43 -7.58
N LEU A 130 5.71 -8.44 -8.42
CA LEU A 130 6.91 -9.25 -8.47
C LEU A 130 7.61 -9.13 -9.82
N ASP A 131 8.92 -9.36 -9.82
CA ASP A 131 9.65 -9.51 -11.07
C ASP A 131 9.14 -10.72 -11.87
N GLU A 132 9.08 -10.57 -13.19
CA GLU A 132 8.64 -11.61 -14.13
C GLU A 132 9.40 -12.93 -13.96
N ALA A 133 10.66 -12.88 -13.52
CA ALA A 133 11.48 -14.06 -13.25
C ALA A 133 10.88 -15.01 -12.20
N TYR A 134 10.00 -14.49 -11.32
CA TYR A 134 9.34 -15.30 -10.30
C TYR A 134 8.08 -16.00 -10.79
N ARG A 135 7.51 -15.65 -11.94
CA ARG A 135 6.23 -16.19 -12.44
C ARG A 135 6.20 -17.74 -12.48
N ASN A 136 7.26 -18.33 -12.96
CA ASN A 136 7.37 -19.79 -13.09
C ASN A 136 8.37 -20.40 -12.09
N SER A 137 8.80 -19.61 -11.11
CA SER A 137 9.74 -20.07 -10.09
C SER A 137 9.07 -21.03 -9.11
N ARG A 138 9.78 -22.08 -8.73
CA ARG A 138 9.38 -22.98 -7.63
C ARG A 138 10.14 -22.64 -6.33
N SER A 139 10.53 -21.38 -6.18
CA SER A 139 11.18 -20.91 -4.96
C SER A 139 10.22 -20.87 -3.78
N PHE A 140 10.77 -20.81 -2.57
CA PHE A 140 9.96 -20.62 -1.36
C PHE A 140 9.05 -19.39 -1.44
N ILE A 141 9.54 -18.30 -2.06
CA ILE A 141 8.77 -17.06 -2.22
C ILE A 141 7.51 -17.31 -3.04
N SER A 142 7.64 -17.96 -4.19
CA SER A 142 6.52 -18.23 -5.11
C SER A 142 5.54 -19.24 -4.56
N THR A 143 6.03 -20.29 -3.90
CA THR A 143 5.20 -21.39 -3.38
C THR A 143 4.74 -21.20 -1.92
N GLY A 144 5.29 -20.21 -1.23
CA GLY A 144 4.91 -19.84 0.13
C GLY A 144 4.14 -18.51 0.15
N PRO A 145 4.78 -17.38 0.45
CA PRO A 145 4.06 -16.14 0.71
C PRO A 145 3.27 -15.61 -0.50
N VAL A 146 3.74 -15.76 -1.73
CA VAL A 146 2.99 -15.34 -2.93
C VAL A 146 1.73 -16.15 -3.10
N LEU A 147 1.84 -17.49 -3.00
CA LEU A 147 0.68 -18.39 -3.07
C LEU A 147 -0.30 -18.07 -1.95
N LYS A 148 0.20 -17.92 -0.71
CA LYS A 148 -0.62 -17.57 0.45
C LYS A 148 -1.37 -16.26 0.28
N ALA A 149 -0.70 -15.21 -0.22
CA ALA A 149 -1.33 -13.93 -0.51
C ALA A 149 -2.42 -14.08 -1.57
N SER A 150 -2.15 -14.82 -2.65
CA SER A 150 -3.12 -15.10 -3.71
C SER A 150 -4.35 -15.87 -3.18
N ASP A 151 -4.14 -16.91 -2.38
CA ASP A 151 -5.21 -17.70 -1.77
C ASP A 151 -6.07 -16.86 -0.81
N ASN A 152 -5.46 -15.83 -0.20
CA ASN A 152 -6.13 -14.87 0.66
C ASN A 152 -6.87 -13.76 -0.12
N GLY A 153 -6.87 -13.77 -1.46
CA GLY A 153 -7.60 -12.81 -2.29
C GLY A 153 -6.74 -11.65 -2.81
N SER A 154 -5.46 -11.57 -2.45
CA SER A 154 -4.55 -10.54 -2.95
C SER A 154 -4.31 -10.69 -4.46
N LYS A 155 -4.16 -9.58 -5.15
CA LYS A 155 -3.82 -9.58 -6.57
C LYS A 155 -2.31 -9.70 -6.75
N VAL A 156 -1.85 -10.70 -7.49
CA VAL A 156 -0.43 -10.85 -7.85
C VAL A 156 -0.21 -10.41 -9.29
N VAL A 157 0.72 -9.47 -9.47
CA VAL A 157 1.11 -8.91 -10.76
C VAL A 157 2.59 -9.22 -10.99
N TYR A 158 2.91 -9.75 -12.15
CA TYR A 158 4.28 -9.96 -12.57
C TYR A 158 4.64 -8.92 -13.62
N ALA A 159 5.76 -8.24 -13.43
CA ALA A 159 6.25 -7.21 -14.32
C ALA A 159 7.78 -7.28 -14.42
N GLU A 160 8.35 -6.79 -15.50
CA GLU A 160 9.79 -6.59 -15.58
C GLU A 160 10.20 -5.47 -14.61
N ILE A 161 10.65 -5.84 -13.42
CA ILE A 161 11.19 -4.91 -12.44
C ILE A 161 12.66 -4.69 -12.75
N LYS A 162 12.96 -3.74 -13.62
CA LYS A 162 14.34 -3.30 -13.83
C LYS A 162 14.70 -2.29 -12.74
N TYR A 163 15.77 -2.54 -12.02
CA TYR A 163 16.34 -1.61 -11.04
C TYR A 163 16.47 -0.21 -11.66
N GLY A 164 15.57 0.69 -11.30
CA GLY A 164 15.54 2.07 -11.78
C GLY A 164 14.81 2.32 -13.09
N ALA A 165 14.03 1.39 -13.62
CA ALA A 165 13.41 1.59 -14.93
C ALA A 165 12.09 0.87 -15.20
N LEU A 166 11.12 0.93 -14.32
CA LEU A 166 9.73 0.71 -14.75
C LEU A 166 9.27 1.77 -15.77
N LEU A 167 10.11 2.76 -16.03
CA LEU A 167 9.79 3.95 -16.80
C LEU A 167 10.33 4.09 -18.14
N ALA A 168 11.05 3.16 -18.58
CA ALA A 168 11.43 3.16 -19.99
C ALA A 168 10.31 2.60 -20.88
N SER A 169 9.14 2.25 -20.35
CA SER A 169 8.03 1.95 -21.23
C SER A 169 7.59 3.26 -21.90
N GLU A 170 7.78 3.34 -23.20
CA GLU A 170 7.34 4.45 -24.05
C GLU A 170 5.84 4.76 -23.89
N GLU A 171 5.07 3.84 -23.32
CA GLU A 171 3.65 3.97 -23.03
C GLU A 171 3.33 5.03 -21.97
N LEU A 172 4.13 5.14 -20.90
CA LEU A 172 3.95 6.21 -19.91
C LEU A 172 4.41 7.57 -20.47
N ARG A 173 5.44 7.57 -21.33
CA ARG A 173 5.86 8.77 -22.06
C ARG A 173 4.84 9.21 -23.12
N SER A 174 4.08 8.27 -23.69
CA SER A 174 3.05 8.59 -24.69
C SER A 174 1.77 9.12 -24.03
N ALA A 175 1.44 8.71 -22.82
CA ALA A 175 0.32 9.27 -22.05
C ALA A 175 0.59 10.74 -21.68
N ASP A 176 1.83 11.09 -21.38
CA ASP A 176 2.24 12.46 -21.05
C ASP A 176 2.13 13.42 -22.27
N ARG A 177 2.34 12.93 -23.47
CA ARG A 177 2.22 13.74 -24.69
C ARG A 177 0.79 13.94 -25.18
N LYS A 178 -0.16 13.10 -24.75
CA LYS A 178 -1.58 13.21 -25.15
C LYS A 178 -2.42 14.08 -24.22
N SER A 179 -1.88 14.53 -23.10
CA SER A 179 -2.57 15.40 -22.14
C SER A 179 -2.23 16.89 -22.30
N VAL A 180 -1.49 17.27 -23.34
CA VAL A 180 -1.13 18.65 -23.69
C VAL A 180 -1.67 18.97 -25.09
N VAL A 181 -3.01 18.91 -25.23
CA VAL A 181 -3.74 19.55 -26.33
C VAL A 181 -5.06 20.06 -25.78
#